data_2e291c395777baf4cec2b30eb43dffec
#
_entry.id   2e291c395777baf4cec2b30eb43dffec
#
_cell.length_a   1.000
_cell.length_b   1.000
_cell.length_c   1.000
_cell.angle_alpha   90.00
_cell.angle_beta   90.00
_cell.angle_gamma   90.00
#
_symmetry.space_group_name_H-M   'P 1'
#
loop_
_entity.id
_entity.type
_entity.pdbx_description
1 polymer ?
#
loop_
_entity_poly.entity_id
_entity_poly.type
_entity_poly.pdbx_seq_one_letter_code
_entity_poly.pdbx_strand_id
1 'polypeptide(L)'
;MNESIKGVEGVCVCGYVRKLSRIVTAVYDGALADAGLKTSQFSVLIAVANRGKARPAELTELLQMDESTLSRNVERMCARGWLRLERESDRRSHLIEVTDKGQALIRKCLPAWRQAQAEVSERLGTGTVAELRSALRKLSA
;
A
#
# COMPACT_ATOMS: atom_id res chain seq x y z
N MET A 1 30.45 -20.62 -17.55
CA MET A 1 29.35 -20.10 -16.69
C MET A 1 28.82 -21.25 -15.85
N ASN A 2 28.81 -21.05 -14.57
CA ASN A 2 28.56 -22.09 -13.58
C ASN A 2 27.12 -22.61 -13.72
N GLU A 3 26.93 -23.92 -13.85
CA GLU A 3 25.60 -24.54 -13.97
C GLU A 3 24.67 -24.19 -12.80
N SER A 4 25.23 -23.86 -11.64
CA SER A 4 24.50 -23.48 -10.44
C SER A 4 23.71 -22.15 -10.58
N ILE A 5 24.02 -21.31 -11.54
CA ILE A 5 23.32 -20.05 -11.78
C ILE A 5 22.20 -20.22 -12.81
N LYS A 6 22.31 -21.24 -13.67
CA LYS A 6 21.28 -21.52 -14.66
C LYS A 6 19.98 -21.95 -13.98
N GLY A 7 18.91 -21.28 -14.33
CA GLY A 7 17.58 -21.62 -13.84
C GLY A 7 17.13 -20.85 -12.60
N VAL A 8 18.02 -20.14 -11.88
CA VAL A 8 17.62 -19.32 -10.73
C VAL A 8 16.55 -18.30 -11.12
N GLU A 9 16.75 -17.62 -12.27
CA GLU A 9 15.80 -16.63 -12.78
C GLU A 9 14.39 -17.21 -13.01
N GLY A 10 14.33 -18.46 -13.50
CA GLY A 10 13.07 -19.14 -13.83
C GLY A 10 12.31 -19.71 -12.64
N VAL A 11 12.94 -19.83 -11.43
CA VAL A 11 12.33 -20.48 -10.25
C VAL A 11 12.33 -19.62 -9.01
N CYS A 12 12.92 -18.43 -9.04
CA CYS A 12 13.05 -17.57 -7.89
C CYS A 12 11.69 -16.99 -7.48
N VAL A 13 11.15 -17.43 -6.35
CA VAL A 13 9.87 -16.94 -5.81
C VAL A 13 9.91 -15.43 -5.56
N CYS A 14 11.00 -14.92 -4.99
CA CYS A 14 11.18 -13.49 -4.78
C CYS A 14 11.11 -12.70 -6.10
N GLY A 15 11.73 -13.24 -7.14
CA GLY A 15 11.69 -12.65 -8.49
C GLY A 15 10.26 -12.55 -9.04
N TYR A 16 9.48 -13.61 -8.89
CA TYR A 16 8.07 -13.61 -9.30
C TYR A 16 7.24 -12.59 -8.54
N VAL A 17 7.36 -12.59 -7.21
CA VAL A 17 6.60 -11.66 -6.34
C VAL A 17 6.94 -10.21 -6.68
N ARG A 18 8.23 -9.89 -6.86
CA ARG A 18 8.66 -8.52 -7.19
C ARG A 18 8.16 -8.06 -8.56
N LYS A 19 8.22 -8.92 -9.57
CA LYS A 19 7.68 -8.63 -10.91
C LYS A 19 6.16 -8.43 -10.86
N LEU A 20 5.46 -9.36 -10.20
CA LEU A 20 4.02 -9.27 -10.02
C LEU A 20 3.62 -7.98 -9.30
N SER A 21 4.30 -7.66 -8.20
CA SER A 21 4.07 -6.43 -7.46
C SER A 21 4.23 -5.18 -8.32
N ARG A 22 5.28 -5.11 -9.14
CA ARG A 22 5.49 -3.96 -10.04
C ARG A 22 4.39 -3.84 -11.08
N ILE A 23 3.98 -4.94 -11.70
CA ILE A 23 2.94 -4.94 -12.73
C ILE A 23 1.59 -4.54 -12.14
N VAL A 24 1.21 -5.14 -11.01
CA VAL A 24 -0.05 -4.84 -10.33
C VAL A 24 -0.06 -3.38 -9.83
N THR A 25 1.01 -2.94 -9.19
CA THR A 25 1.13 -1.56 -8.70
C THR A 25 0.98 -0.55 -9.83
N ALA A 26 1.54 -0.81 -11.01
CA ALA A 26 1.42 0.08 -12.17
C ALA A 26 -0.05 0.28 -12.60
N VAL A 27 -0.88 -0.75 -12.52
CA VAL A 27 -2.31 -0.65 -12.85
C VAL A 27 -3.03 0.28 -11.85
N TYR A 28 -2.81 0.07 -10.55
CA TYR A 28 -3.43 0.92 -9.51
C TYR A 28 -2.90 2.36 -9.53
N ASP A 29 -1.59 2.54 -9.70
CA ASP A 29 -1.00 3.88 -9.81
C ASP A 29 -1.54 4.63 -11.02
N GLY A 30 -1.74 3.94 -12.15
CA GLY A 30 -2.38 4.50 -13.33
C GLY A 30 -3.81 4.97 -13.06
N ALA A 31 -4.58 4.18 -12.33
CA ALA A 31 -5.95 4.53 -11.95
C ALA A 31 -6.04 5.74 -11.01
N LEU A 32 -5.04 5.91 -10.14
CA LEU A 32 -5.01 6.99 -9.14
C LEU A 32 -4.25 8.24 -9.61
N ALA A 33 -3.63 8.20 -10.78
CA ALA A 33 -2.75 9.26 -11.27
C ALA A 33 -3.43 10.63 -11.39
N ASP A 34 -4.68 10.67 -11.85
CA ASP A 34 -5.44 11.91 -12.00
C ASP A 34 -5.69 12.64 -10.67
N ALA A 35 -5.70 11.90 -9.58
CA ALA A 35 -5.80 12.46 -8.24
C ALA A 35 -4.45 12.85 -7.63
N GLY A 36 -3.35 12.63 -8.35
CA GLY A 36 -2.00 12.88 -7.87
C GLY A 36 -1.56 11.94 -6.75
N LEU A 37 -2.15 10.75 -6.70
CA LEU A 37 -2.00 9.79 -5.61
C LEU A 37 -1.36 8.50 -6.13
N LYS A 38 -0.45 7.94 -5.34
CA LYS A 38 0.12 6.61 -5.57
C LYS A 38 -0.55 5.56 -4.69
N THR A 39 -0.53 4.32 -5.12
CA THR A 39 -1.11 3.19 -4.37
C THR A 39 -0.54 3.09 -2.96
N SER A 40 0.76 3.31 -2.78
CA SER A 40 1.39 3.30 -1.45
C SER A 40 0.79 4.36 -0.52
N GLN A 41 0.49 5.54 -1.05
CA GLN A 41 -0.15 6.63 -0.30
C GLN A 41 -1.62 6.32 -0.02
N PHE A 42 -2.33 5.80 -1.02
CA PHE A 42 -3.73 5.38 -0.86
C PHE A 42 -3.87 4.32 0.24
N SER A 43 -2.96 3.34 0.28
CA SER A 43 -2.94 2.32 1.33
C SER A 43 -2.79 2.92 2.72
N VAL A 44 -1.94 3.92 2.88
CA VAL A 44 -1.78 4.63 4.17
C VAL A 44 -3.06 5.38 4.53
N LEU A 45 -3.66 6.12 3.58
CA LEU A 45 -4.92 6.85 3.81
C LEU A 45 -6.03 5.91 4.28
N ILE A 46 -6.21 4.77 3.61
CA ILE A 46 -7.24 3.79 3.98
C ILE A 46 -6.95 3.17 5.34
N ALA A 47 -5.70 2.82 5.62
CA ALA A 47 -5.31 2.23 6.91
C ALA A 47 -5.58 3.18 8.08
N VAL A 48 -5.26 4.46 7.91
CA VAL A 48 -5.53 5.51 8.92
C VAL A 48 -7.03 5.77 9.05
N ALA A 49 -7.74 5.93 7.92
CA ALA A 49 -9.19 6.18 7.93
C ALA A 49 -9.97 5.09 8.66
N ASN A 50 -9.60 3.82 8.45
CA ASN A 50 -10.25 2.69 9.11
C ASN A 50 -10.04 2.65 10.63
N ARG A 51 -8.99 3.29 11.13
CA ARG A 51 -8.65 3.34 12.56
C ARG A 51 -9.06 4.63 13.24
N GLY A 52 -9.44 5.63 12.47
CA GLY A 52 -9.64 7.00 12.96
C GLY A 52 -8.31 7.69 13.23
N LYS A 53 -7.48 7.13 14.08
CA LYS A 53 -6.11 7.60 14.36
C LYS A 53 -5.17 6.39 14.39
N ALA A 54 -3.94 6.56 13.95
CA ALA A 54 -2.96 5.48 13.92
C ALA A 54 -1.56 5.98 14.30
N ARG A 55 -0.81 5.11 14.97
CA ARG A 55 0.62 5.34 15.23
C ARG A 55 1.45 4.85 14.05
N PRO A 56 2.59 5.50 13.75
CA PRO A 56 3.49 5.03 12.69
C PRO A 56 3.86 3.55 12.82
N ALA A 57 4.15 3.06 14.02
CA ALA A 57 4.51 1.66 14.25
C ALA A 57 3.38 0.68 13.87
N GLU A 58 2.13 1.04 14.10
CA GLU A 58 0.98 0.23 13.67
C GLU A 58 0.90 0.13 12.14
N LEU A 59 1.19 1.24 11.45
CA LEU A 59 1.13 1.30 10.00
C LEU A 59 2.29 0.53 9.34
N THR A 60 3.51 0.64 9.87
CA THR A 60 4.65 -0.12 9.35
C THR A 60 4.42 -1.62 9.46
N GLU A 61 3.86 -2.08 10.57
CA GLU A 61 3.52 -3.49 10.77
C GLU A 61 2.40 -3.93 9.84
N LEU A 62 1.29 -3.19 9.80
CA LEU A 62 0.13 -3.53 8.98
C LEU A 62 0.45 -3.57 7.49
N LEU A 63 1.18 -2.57 7.00
CA LEU A 63 1.47 -2.39 5.58
C LEU A 63 2.77 -3.07 5.15
N GLN A 64 3.52 -3.65 6.08
CA GLN A 64 4.86 -4.21 5.82
C GLN A 64 5.75 -3.21 5.08
N MET A 65 5.69 -1.95 5.52
CA MET A 65 6.42 -0.82 4.96
C MET A 65 7.53 -0.42 5.92
N ASP A 66 8.71 -0.09 5.42
CA ASP A 66 9.79 0.40 6.28
C ASP A 66 9.47 1.80 6.82
N GLU A 67 10.08 2.13 7.97
CA GLU A 67 9.82 3.40 8.67
C GLU A 67 10.15 4.62 7.82
N SER A 68 11.24 4.58 7.04
CA SER A 68 11.65 5.70 6.21
C SER A 68 10.68 5.92 5.05
N THR A 69 10.18 4.86 4.43
CA THR A 69 9.17 4.95 3.37
C THR A 69 7.87 5.51 3.91
N LEU A 70 7.40 5.00 5.05
CA LEU A 70 6.19 5.51 5.71
C LEU A 70 6.33 6.99 6.06
N SER A 71 7.44 7.35 6.70
CA SER A 71 7.72 8.74 7.12
C SER A 71 7.69 9.71 5.95
N ARG A 72 8.32 9.36 4.83
CA ARG A 72 8.32 10.20 3.61
C ARG A 72 6.92 10.33 3.03
N ASN A 73 6.15 9.25 2.98
CA ASN A 73 4.77 9.28 2.49
C ASN A 73 3.88 10.14 3.39
N VAL A 74 3.97 9.98 4.70
CA VAL A 74 3.20 10.77 5.67
C VAL A 74 3.55 12.26 5.55
N GLU A 75 4.84 12.61 5.47
CA GLU A 75 5.28 13.98 5.31
C GLU A 75 4.70 14.63 4.05
N ARG A 76 4.79 13.94 2.92
CA ARG A 76 4.20 14.42 1.64
C ARG A 76 2.70 14.58 1.72
N MET A 77 2.01 13.65 2.36
CA MET A 77 0.56 13.71 2.50
C MET A 77 0.12 14.80 3.48
N CYS A 78 0.89 15.07 4.53
CA CYS A 78 0.67 16.22 5.40
C CYS A 78 0.85 17.54 4.64
N ALA A 79 1.91 17.65 3.81
CA ALA A 79 2.14 18.82 2.97
C ALA A 79 0.99 19.07 1.97
N ARG A 80 0.33 18.02 1.51
CA ARG A 80 -0.85 18.09 0.63
C ARG A 80 -2.16 18.37 1.40
N GLY A 81 -2.12 18.36 2.71
CA GLY A 81 -3.29 18.56 3.56
C GLY A 81 -4.21 17.35 3.68
N TRP A 82 -3.74 16.16 3.31
CA TRP A 82 -4.53 14.92 3.37
C TRP A 82 -4.47 14.24 4.71
N LEU A 83 -3.35 14.40 5.43
CA LEU A 83 -3.11 13.89 6.77
C LEU A 83 -2.76 15.04 7.70
N ARG A 84 -3.00 14.85 8.98
CA ARG A 84 -2.45 15.70 10.03
C ARG A 84 -1.85 14.83 11.12
N LEU A 85 -0.88 15.41 11.83
CA LEU A 85 -0.21 14.80 12.96
C LEU A 85 -0.72 15.45 14.23
N GLU A 86 -1.09 14.62 15.21
CA GLU A 86 -1.44 15.04 16.56
C GLU A 86 -0.38 14.50 17.53
N ARG A 87 0.22 15.40 18.31
CA ARG A 87 1.23 15.01 19.29
C ARG A 87 0.55 14.41 20.51
N GLU A 88 0.95 13.18 20.87
CA GLU A 88 0.53 12.58 22.13
C GLU A 88 1.25 13.27 23.30
N SER A 89 0.51 13.66 24.36
CA SER A 89 1.03 14.44 25.48
C SER A 89 2.11 13.71 26.30
N ASP A 90 2.11 12.37 26.29
CA ASP A 90 3.01 11.53 27.11
C ASP A 90 4.03 10.75 26.29
N ARG A 91 4.06 10.93 24.97
CA ARG A 91 4.95 10.16 24.06
C ARG A 91 5.60 11.06 23.03
N ARG A 92 6.79 10.67 22.59
CA ARG A 92 7.50 11.31 21.46
C ARG A 92 6.89 10.95 20.11
N SER A 93 5.88 10.07 20.07
CA SER A 93 5.20 9.66 18.86
C SER A 93 4.02 10.58 18.54
N HIS A 94 3.69 10.64 17.26
CA HIS A 94 2.53 11.35 16.76
C HIS A 94 1.43 10.37 16.39
N LEU A 95 0.18 10.79 16.59
CA LEU A 95 -0.99 10.13 16.00
C LEU A 95 -1.25 10.74 14.62
N ILE A 96 -1.48 9.87 13.66
CA ILE A 96 -1.79 10.24 12.27
C ILE A 96 -3.30 10.16 12.09
N GLU A 97 -3.88 11.18 11.50
CA GLU A 97 -5.32 11.27 11.23
C GLU A 97 -5.57 11.78 9.82
N VAL A 98 -6.61 11.27 9.16
CA VAL A 98 -7.03 11.76 7.84
C VAL A 98 -7.87 13.02 8.03
N THR A 99 -7.51 14.08 7.31
CA THR A 99 -8.25 15.34 7.30
C THR A 99 -9.54 15.22 6.47
N ASP A 100 -10.43 16.21 6.56
CA ASP A 100 -11.62 16.28 5.70
C ASP A 100 -11.24 16.28 4.22
N LYS A 101 -10.15 16.98 3.86
CA LYS A 101 -9.60 16.98 2.51
C LYS A 101 -9.12 15.57 2.10
N GLY A 102 -8.47 14.84 3.01
CA GLY A 102 -8.06 13.46 2.80
C GLY A 102 -9.26 12.52 2.63
N GLN A 103 -10.31 12.68 3.43
CA GLN A 103 -11.54 11.92 3.30
C GLN A 103 -12.23 12.16 1.95
N ALA A 104 -12.27 13.41 1.50
CA ALA A 104 -12.81 13.77 0.20
C ALA A 104 -11.99 13.13 -0.93
N LEU A 105 -10.66 13.11 -0.81
CA LEU A 105 -9.76 12.45 -1.76
C LEU A 105 -10.04 10.95 -1.84
N ILE A 106 -10.17 10.28 -0.71
CA ILE A 106 -10.50 8.85 -0.67
C ILE A 106 -11.79 8.58 -1.45
N ARG A 107 -12.85 9.32 -1.15
CA ARG A 107 -14.15 9.16 -1.85
C ARG A 107 -14.03 9.37 -3.36
N LYS A 108 -13.25 10.38 -3.77
CA LYS A 108 -13.00 10.66 -5.18
C LYS A 108 -12.27 9.53 -5.89
N CYS A 109 -11.33 8.87 -5.20
CA CYS A 109 -10.50 7.81 -5.78
C CYS A 109 -11.19 6.45 -5.83
N LEU A 110 -12.18 6.19 -4.97
CA LEU A 110 -12.80 4.87 -4.85
C LEU A 110 -13.32 4.28 -6.17
N PRO A 111 -14.01 5.04 -7.06
CA PRO A 111 -14.46 4.47 -8.33
C PRO A 111 -13.31 3.96 -9.21
N ALA A 112 -12.24 4.74 -9.35
CA ALA A 112 -11.06 4.36 -10.12
C ALA A 112 -10.33 3.17 -9.48
N TRP A 113 -10.21 3.17 -8.15
CA TRP A 113 -9.65 2.05 -7.41
C TRP A 113 -10.46 0.76 -7.65
N ARG A 114 -11.79 0.82 -7.57
CA ARG A 114 -12.66 -0.34 -7.82
C ARG A 114 -12.50 -0.88 -9.24
N GLN A 115 -12.30 -0.01 -10.20
CA GLN A 115 -12.07 -0.37 -11.59
C GLN A 115 -10.74 -1.12 -11.76
N ALA A 116 -9.67 -0.61 -11.17
CA ALA A 116 -8.36 -1.27 -11.15
C ALA A 116 -8.43 -2.62 -10.42
N GLN A 117 -9.13 -2.66 -9.28
CA GLN A 117 -9.35 -3.89 -8.51
C GLN A 117 -10.06 -4.96 -9.34
N ALA A 118 -11.10 -4.58 -10.06
CA ALA A 118 -11.85 -5.50 -10.93
C ALA A 118 -10.97 -6.00 -12.08
N GLU A 119 -10.23 -5.14 -12.74
CA GLU A 119 -9.32 -5.50 -13.83
C GLU A 119 -8.25 -6.49 -13.38
N VAL A 120 -7.56 -6.19 -12.30
CA VAL A 120 -6.50 -7.07 -11.77
C VAL A 120 -7.06 -8.40 -11.31
N SER A 121 -8.18 -8.37 -10.58
CA SER A 121 -8.85 -9.59 -10.10
C SER A 121 -9.32 -10.49 -11.23
N GLU A 122 -9.86 -9.92 -12.30
CA GLU A 122 -10.29 -10.67 -13.49
C GLU A 122 -9.09 -11.31 -14.20
N ARG A 123 -8.01 -10.55 -14.39
CA ARG A 123 -6.80 -11.04 -15.06
C ARG A 123 -6.06 -12.11 -14.27
N LEU A 124 -6.05 -12.03 -12.94
CA LEU A 124 -5.45 -13.03 -12.07
C LEU A 124 -6.35 -14.27 -11.90
N GLY A 125 -7.65 -14.06 -11.89
CA GLY A 125 -8.63 -15.08 -11.53
C GLY A 125 -8.85 -15.19 -10.03
N THR A 126 -10.05 -15.62 -9.63
CA THR A 126 -10.47 -15.71 -8.22
C THR A 126 -9.60 -16.65 -7.38
N GLY A 127 -9.18 -17.76 -7.98
CA GLY A 127 -8.28 -18.72 -7.33
C GLY A 127 -6.94 -18.09 -6.97
N THR A 128 -6.32 -17.34 -7.89
CA THR A 128 -5.04 -16.67 -7.67
C THR A 128 -5.15 -15.59 -6.58
N VAL A 129 -6.22 -14.81 -6.56
CA VAL A 129 -6.44 -13.80 -5.52
C VAL A 129 -6.57 -14.46 -4.14
N ALA A 130 -7.29 -15.58 -4.04
CA ALA A 130 -7.40 -16.35 -2.80
C ALA A 130 -6.05 -16.90 -2.34
N GLU A 131 -5.25 -17.41 -3.27
CA GLU A 131 -3.89 -17.91 -3.00
C GLU A 131 -2.95 -16.80 -2.49
N LEU A 132 -3.00 -15.60 -3.09
CA LEU A 132 -2.23 -14.45 -2.62
C LEU A 132 -2.59 -14.07 -1.18
N ARG A 133 -3.87 -14.07 -0.87
CA ARG A 133 -4.36 -13.80 0.49
C ARG A 133 -3.87 -14.87 1.49
N SER A 134 -3.92 -16.13 1.08
CA SER A 134 -3.43 -17.26 1.88
C SER A 134 -1.93 -17.18 2.10
N ALA A 135 -1.15 -16.90 1.05
CA ALA A 135 0.29 -16.74 1.12
C ALA A 135 0.69 -15.60 2.07
N LEU A 136 -0.02 -14.48 2.01
CA LEU A 136 0.22 -13.35 2.90
C LEU A 136 0.04 -13.75 4.36
N ARG A 137 -1.04 -14.47 4.69
CA ARG A 137 -1.27 -14.96 6.05
C ARG A 137 -0.17 -15.92 6.53
N LYS A 138 0.28 -16.83 5.67
CA LYS A 138 1.32 -17.80 5.98
C LYS A 138 2.66 -17.16 6.32
N LEU A 139 3.03 -16.09 5.59
CA LEU A 139 4.32 -15.44 5.76
C LEU A 139 4.31 -14.30 6.80
N SER A 140 3.14 -13.81 7.19
CA SER A 140 2.99 -12.74 8.18
C SER A 140 2.80 -13.25 9.62
N ALA A 141 2.72 -14.54 9.78
CA ALA A 141 2.56 -15.17 11.10
C ALA A 141 3.86 -15.15 11.92
#